data_f3523b9e7cd818649f471678c6400263
#
_entry.id   f3523b9e7cd818649f471678c6400263
#
_cell.length_a   1.000
_cell.length_b   1.000
_cell.length_c   1.000
_cell.angle_alpha   90.00
_cell.angle_beta   90.00
_cell.angle_gamma   90.00
#
_symmetry.space_group_name_H-M   'P 1'
#
loop_
_entity.id
_entity.type
_entity.pdbx_description
1 polymer ?
#
loop_
_entity_poly.entity_id
_entity_poly.type
_entity_poly.pdbx_seq_one_letter_code
_entity_poly.pdbx_strand_id
1 'polypeptide(L)'
;MYNHRIFYSLVSLILLFSCGKPEKRAGSFLMTITGNVKGVLNPVQNKYDKRGGIARKATVINSYKHEGLQPIILDAGNLFTDSCDVSTIIQCYNKIGYNVLNIGASDLSANIDLELIEKEAEFTFISSNVVFEGSNKTVFDEYIILNRNGFRVAIIGLTSAPKKLLNDKYKVLDVAISGKKILDKIKGLSDYQVILFCGSYRDANKIQSQLDEVDFIFVSGDTSPPRKNHRKTAGSFVQRVGDLGQFIIAANTTISHKDSSLIDISALIERRRFIDEKLHLATSGKSNEQIQQLYGEDYDPPQKINHMESELNNTNKKLMTRANTVQFEITQLASIIPDENEIIQIINTANNDLK
;
A
#
# COMPACT_ATOMS: atom_id res chain seq x y z
N MET A 1 -13.50 26.40 -77.55
CA MET A 1 -14.37 26.27 -76.36
C MET A 1 -14.17 24.84 -75.80
N TYR A 2 -13.31 24.68 -74.81
CA TYR A 2 -13.09 23.36 -74.13
C TYR A 2 -13.49 23.51 -72.64
N ASN A 3 -14.52 22.79 -72.27
CA ASN A 3 -14.96 22.70 -70.87
C ASN A 3 -14.14 21.63 -70.13
N HIS A 4 -13.32 22.02 -69.18
CA HIS A 4 -12.71 21.09 -68.18
C HIS A 4 -13.64 20.93 -66.98
N ARG A 5 -14.22 19.75 -66.85
CA ARG A 5 -14.88 19.30 -65.59
C ARG A 5 -13.81 18.71 -64.67
N ILE A 6 -13.57 19.40 -63.55
CA ILE A 6 -12.72 18.94 -62.48
C ILE A 6 -13.54 17.96 -61.59
N PHE A 7 -13.14 16.70 -61.55
CA PHE A 7 -13.71 15.68 -60.66
C PHE A 7 -12.99 15.79 -59.32
N TYR A 8 -13.67 16.25 -58.27
CA TYR A 8 -13.19 16.15 -56.90
C TYR A 8 -13.51 14.78 -56.36
N SER A 9 -12.50 13.93 -56.23
CA SER A 9 -12.59 12.67 -55.51
C SER A 9 -12.50 12.92 -53.99
N LEU A 10 -13.61 12.75 -53.29
CA LEU A 10 -13.68 12.84 -51.84
C LEU A 10 -13.15 11.54 -51.26
N VAL A 11 -11.88 11.50 -50.84
CA VAL A 11 -11.32 10.38 -50.10
C VAL A 11 -11.77 10.52 -48.63
N SER A 12 -12.82 9.80 -48.25
CA SER A 12 -13.25 9.64 -46.87
C SER A 12 -12.24 8.77 -46.11
N LEU A 13 -11.39 9.43 -45.34
CA LEU A 13 -10.48 8.76 -44.39
C LEU A 13 -11.29 8.25 -43.20
N ILE A 14 -11.72 7.00 -43.24
CA ILE A 14 -12.35 6.32 -42.11
C ILE A 14 -11.23 6.03 -41.10
N LEU A 15 -11.10 6.86 -40.08
CA LEU A 15 -10.33 6.56 -38.88
C LEU A 15 -11.06 5.47 -38.10
N LEU A 16 -10.68 4.23 -38.31
CA LEU A 16 -11.03 3.11 -37.44
C LEU A 16 -10.35 3.34 -36.08
N PHE A 17 -11.05 3.97 -35.16
CA PHE A 17 -10.70 3.90 -33.76
C PHE A 17 -10.90 2.44 -33.33
N SER A 18 -9.85 1.64 -33.45
CA SER A 18 -9.75 0.35 -32.80
C SER A 18 -9.77 0.62 -31.30
N CYS A 19 -10.91 0.45 -30.69
CA CYS A 19 -11.07 0.39 -29.23
C CYS A 19 -10.54 -0.96 -28.74
N GLY A 20 -9.25 -1.25 -29.02
CA GLY A 20 -8.54 -2.37 -28.42
C GLY A 20 -8.40 -2.08 -26.95
N LYS A 21 -8.86 -3.00 -26.08
CA LYS A 21 -8.50 -2.98 -24.66
C LYS A 21 -6.98 -2.83 -24.58
N PRO A 22 -6.46 -1.85 -23.81
CA PRO A 22 -5.01 -1.69 -23.71
C PRO A 22 -4.41 -3.01 -23.25
N GLU A 23 -3.49 -3.56 -24.03
CA GLU A 23 -2.75 -4.75 -23.63
C GLU A 23 -2.03 -4.45 -22.31
N LYS A 24 -2.22 -5.33 -21.30
CA LYS A 24 -1.50 -5.21 -20.03
C LYS A 24 0.00 -5.32 -20.34
N ARG A 25 0.72 -4.23 -20.19
CA ARG A 25 2.15 -4.14 -20.47
C ARG A 25 2.92 -4.83 -19.35
N ALA A 26 4.08 -5.44 -19.67
CA ALA A 26 5.06 -5.81 -18.65
C ALA A 26 5.56 -4.54 -17.93
N GLY A 27 5.74 -4.62 -16.61
CA GLY A 27 6.19 -3.48 -15.82
C GLY A 27 5.98 -3.70 -14.33
N SER A 28 6.15 -2.63 -13.56
CA SER A 28 5.95 -2.69 -12.11
C SER A 28 5.29 -1.42 -11.58
N PHE A 29 4.62 -1.54 -10.44
CA PHE A 29 4.16 -0.42 -9.64
C PHE A 29 4.37 -0.69 -8.17
N LEU A 30 4.63 0.37 -7.41
CA LEU A 30 4.84 0.34 -5.97
C LEU A 30 3.66 1.03 -5.27
N MET A 31 3.14 0.39 -4.24
CA MET A 31 2.21 1.00 -3.28
C MET A 31 2.90 1.08 -1.93
N THR A 32 2.75 2.21 -1.22
CA THR A 32 3.13 2.33 0.20
C THR A 32 1.89 2.61 1.02
N ILE A 33 1.67 1.78 2.04
CA ILE A 33 0.44 1.80 2.81
C ILE A 33 0.73 2.06 4.29
N THR A 34 -0.04 2.98 4.88
CA THR A 34 -0.06 3.30 6.30
C THR A 34 -1.49 3.24 6.84
N GLY A 35 -1.69 3.51 8.12
CA GLY A 35 -2.99 3.61 8.75
C GLY A 35 -2.90 3.61 10.27
N ASN A 36 -4.04 3.72 10.94
CA ASN A 36 -4.14 3.76 12.41
C ASN A 36 -3.22 4.79 13.06
N VAL A 37 -3.04 5.96 12.45
CA VAL A 37 -2.18 7.03 13.00
C VAL A 37 -2.80 7.65 14.24
N LYS A 38 -4.13 7.79 14.27
CA LYS A 38 -4.91 8.25 15.44
C LYS A 38 -4.41 9.57 16.02
N GLY A 39 -4.07 10.51 15.15
CA GLY A 39 -3.59 11.83 15.53
C GLY A 39 -2.14 11.91 16.01
N VAL A 40 -1.40 10.82 16.00
CA VAL A 40 -0.03 10.78 16.53
C VAL A 40 0.97 11.34 15.52
N LEU A 41 1.48 12.54 15.79
CA LEU A 41 2.51 13.21 14.98
C LEU A 41 3.92 12.69 15.26
N ASN A 42 4.25 12.53 16.54
CA ASN A 42 5.59 12.22 17.02
C ASN A 42 5.78 10.73 17.35
N PRO A 43 7.01 10.23 17.39
CA PRO A 43 7.28 8.85 17.81
C PRO A 43 6.79 8.57 19.24
N VAL A 44 6.12 7.43 19.41
CA VAL A 44 5.57 6.98 20.69
C VAL A 44 6.57 6.07 21.40
N GLN A 45 6.82 6.32 22.69
CA GLN A 45 7.67 5.46 23.53
C GLN A 45 7.00 4.10 23.75
N ASN A 46 7.70 3.03 23.41
CA ASN A 46 7.37 1.70 23.87
C ASN A 46 8.45 1.20 24.87
N LYS A 47 8.40 -0.08 25.25
CA LYS A 47 9.29 -0.65 26.25
C LYS A 47 10.80 -0.50 25.92
N TYR A 48 11.17 -0.50 24.65
CA TYR A 48 12.58 -0.60 24.22
C TYR A 48 13.03 0.58 23.36
N ASP A 49 12.11 1.24 22.66
CA ASP A 49 12.44 2.23 21.62
C ASP A 49 11.27 3.20 21.38
N LYS A 50 11.54 4.35 20.78
CA LYS A 50 10.52 5.25 20.24
C LYS A 50 10.19 4.87 18.81
N ARG A 51 8.92 4.58 18.52
CA ARG A 51 8.45 4.10 17.23
C ARG A 51 7.37 4.97 16.62
N GLY A 52 7.26 4.94 15.30
CA GLY A 52 6.31 5.77 14.56
C GLY A 52 6.85 7.17 14.28
N GLY A 53 5.93 8.11 14.14
CA GLY A 53 6.20 9.51 13.81
C GLY A 53 6.10 9.79 12.32
N ILE A 54 5.40 10.89 11.98
CA ILE A 54 5.15 11.26 10.57
C ILE A 54 6.45 11.64 9.87
N ALA A 55 7.41 12.25 10.58
CA ALA A 55 8.71 12.62 10.00
C ALA A 55 9.53 11.41 9.55
N ARG A 56 9.59 10.32 10.34
CA ARG A 56 10.25 9.07 9.92
C ARG A 56 9.52 8.39 8.76
N LYS A 57 8.20 8.47 8.77
CA LYS A 57 7.37 7.98 7.68
C LYS A 57 7.75 8.68 6.36
N ALA A 58 7.90 10.00 6.39
CA ALA A 58 8.35 10.77 5.24
C ALA A 58 9.73 10.33 4.73
N THR A 59 10.69 10.11 5.62
CA THR A 59 12.03 9.63 5.26
C THR A 59 11.96 8.32 4.48
N VAL A 60 11.19 7.34 4.96
CA VAL A 60 11.06 6.03 4.27
C VAL A 60 10.35 6.19 2.92
N ILE A 61 9.28 6.98 2.83
CA ILE A 61 8.58 7.20 1.56
C ILE A 61 9.48 7.95 0.57
N ASN A 62 10.23 8.95 1.04
CA ASN A 62 11.15 9.72 0.21
C ASN A 62 12.32 8.88 -0.30
N SER A 63 12.79 7.87 0.45
CA SER A 63 13.82 6.96 -0.05
C SER A 63 13.40 6.26 -1.34
N TYR A 64 12.17 5.78 -1.43
CA TYR A 64 11.65 5.21 -2.68
C TYR A 64 11.61 6.22 -3.83
N LYS A 65 11.25 7.49 -3.54
CA LYS A 65 11.24 8.55 -4.56
C LYS A 65 12.66 8.89 -5.03
N HIS A 66 13.64 8.90 -4.13
CA HIS A 66 15.05 9.12 -4.48
C HIS A 66 15.63 7.96 -5.31
N GLU A 67 15.12 6.76 -5.17
CA GLU A 67 15.43 5.62 -6.04
C GLU A 67 14.75 5.71 -7.42
N GLY A 68 14.06 6.80 -7.72
CA GLY A 68 13.34 7.01 -8.97
C GLY A 68 11.98 6.31 -9.05
N LEU A 69 11.51 5.71 -7.94
CA LEU A 69 10.20 5.09 -7.87
C LEU A 69 9.13 6.17 -7.63
N GLN A 70 7.94 5.89 -8.13
CA GLN A 70 6.78 6.75 -7.92
C GLN A 70 5.69 5.96 -7.17
N PRO A 71 5.78 5.83 -5.84
CA PRO A 71 4.81 5.04 -5.10
C PRO A 71 3.40 5.64 -5.16
N ILE A 72 2.38 4.78 -5.17
CA ILE A 72 1.02 5.15 -4.80
C ILE A 72 0.99 5.13 -3.27
N ILE A 73 0.79 6.29 -2.64
CA ILE A 73 0.88 6.46 -1.20
C ILE A 73 -0.53 6.49 -0.61
N LEU A 74 -0.85 5.49 0.21
CA LEU A 74 -2.19 5.19 0.70
C LEU A 74 -2.24 5.20 2.23
N ASP A 75 -3.36 5.68 2.78
CA ASP A 75 -3.68 5.47 4.20
C ASP A 75 -5.00 4.70 4.34
N ALA A 76 -4.97 3.60 5.12
CA ALA A 76 -6.12 2.70 5.27
C ALA A 76 -7.16 3.21 6.29
N GLY A 77 -6.97 4.41 6.87
CA GLY A 77 -7.91 5.07 7.77
C GLY A 77 -7.54 5.02 9.25
N ASN A 78 -8.40 5.62 10.06
CA ASN A 78 -8.16 5.95 11.47
C ASN A 78 -6.99 6.95 11.61
N LEU A 79 -7.03 8.02 10.84
CA LEU A 79 -6.03 9.07 10.86
C LEU A 79 -6.25 10.05 12.03
N PHE A 80 -7.52 10.42 12.28
CA PHE A 80 -7.90 11.48 13.23
C PHE A 80 -8.52 10.95 14.52
N THR A 81 -8.48 11.78 15.56
CA THR A 81 -9.18 11.66 16.85
C THR A 81 -9.59 13.04 17.33
N ASP A 82 -10.46 13.14 18.35
CA ASP A 82 -10.95 14.41 18.92
C ASP A 82 -9.85 15.38 19.38
N SER A 83 -8.72 14.86 19.80
CA SER A 83 -7.63 15.65 20.40
C SER A 83 -6.42 15.85 19.48
N CYS A 84 -6.54 15.52 18.20
CA CYS A 84 -5.40 15.67 17.28
C CYS A 84 -5.33 17.07 16.66
N ASP A 85 -4.12 17.47 16.31
CA ASP A 85 -3.89 18.65 15.48
C ASP A 85 -4.10 18.29 14.01
N VAL A 86 -5.34 18.45 13.57
CA VAL A 86 -5.80 18.08 12.22
C VAL A 86 -5.06 18.85 11.15
N SER A 87 -4.90 20.18 11.32
CA SER A 87 -4.24 21.04 10.33
C SER A 87 -2.78 20.60 10.09
N THR A 88 -2.04 20.37 11.17
CA THR A 88 -0.65 19.89 11.06
C THR A 88 -0.57 18.52 10.41
N ILE A 89 -1.49 17.61 10.70
CA ILE A 89 -1.53 16.28 10.05
C ILE A 89 -1.74 16.44 8.55
N ILE A 90 -2.72 17.25 8.12
CA ILE A 90 -3.01 17.49 6.69
C ILE A 90 -1.81 18.11 5.98
N GLN A 91 -1.17 19.13 6.57
CA GLN A 91 0.04 19.74 6.00
C GLN A 91 1.17 18.71 5.83
N CYS A 92 1.39 17.86 6.82
CA CYS A 92 2.38 16.78 6.74
C CYS A 92 2.04 15.77 5.62
N TYR A 93 0.77 15.35 5.49
CA TYR A 93 0.31 14.42 4.47
C TYR A 93 0.40 15.00 3.07
N ASN A 94 0.02 16.29 2.89
CA ASN A 94 0.21 17.03 1.64
C ASN A 94 1.70 17.06 1.26
N LYS A 95 2.59 17.41 2.20
CA LYS A 95 4.04 17.47 1.97
C LYS A 95 4.65 16.11 1.62
N ILE A 96 4.20 15.02 2.24
CA ILE A 96 4.61 13.65 1.92
C ILE A 96 4.08 13.25 0.54
N GLY A 97 2.95 13.80 0.11
CA GLY A 97 2.31 13.53 -1.17
C GLY A 97 1.46 12.27 -1.14
N TYR A 98 0.65 12.09 -0.09
CA TYR A 98 -0.37 11.06 -0.08
C TYR A 98 -1.29 11.18 -1.29
N ASN A 99 -1.79 10.06 -1.78
CA ASN A 99 -2.74 10.03 -2.88
C ASN A 99 -4.17 9.81 -2.39
N VAL A 100 -4.33 8.92 -1.39
CA VAL A 100 -5.66 8.48 -0.95
C VAL A 100 -5.67 8.20 0.55
N LEU A 101 -6.75 8.63 1.21
CA LEU A 101 -7.11 8.28 2.60
C LEU A 101 -8.48 7.61 2.61
N ASN A 102 -8.58 6.39 3.16
CA ASN A 102 -9.87 5.80 3.52
C ASN A 102 -10.36 6.39 4.85
N ILE A 103 -11.64 6.70 4.96
CA ILE A 103 -12.23 7.21 6.20
C ILE A 103 -12.55 6.04 7.13
N GLY A 104 -11.89 6.01 8.29
CA GLY A 104 -12.02 4.96 9.29
C GLY A 104 -12.99 5.30 10.43
N ALA A 105 -13.15 4.35 11.34
CA ALA A 105 -14.09 4.49 12.46
C ALA A 105 -13.73 5.62 13.43
N SER A 106 -12.43 5.85 13.70
CA SER A 106 -12.01 6.96 14.57
C SER A 106 -12.26 8.32 13.92
N ASP A 107 -12.09 8.40 12.59
CA ASP A 107 -12.33 9.63 11.84
C ASP A 107 -13.82 10.01 11.90
N LEU A 108 -14.71 9.00 11.78
CA LEU A 108 -16.16 9.18 11.85
C LEU A 108 -16.71 9.46 13.26
N SER A 109 -15.97 9.06 14.30
CA SER A 109 -16.35 9.32 15.69
C SER A 109 -15.81 10.64 16.21
N ALA A 110 -14.76 11.17 15.59
CA ALA A 110 -14.14 12.43 15.99
C ALA A 110 -15.08 13.61 15.75
N ASN A 111 -15.06 14.59 16.67
CA ASN A 111 -15.82 15.82 16.55
C ASN A 111 -15.08 16.84 15.67
N ILE A 112 -14.83 16.45 14.41
CA ILE A 112 -14.15 17.26 13.39
C ILE A 112 -15.02 17.37 12.14
N ASP A 113 -14.83 18.45 11.38
CA ASP A 113 -15.53 18.66 10.11
C ASP A 113 -14.72 18.03 8.95
N LEU A 114 -14.97 16.74 8.68
CA LEU A 114 -14.27 15.99 7.63
C LEU A 114 -14.45 16.62 6.23
N GLU A 115 -15.58 17.25 5.94
CA GLU A 115 -15.84 17.89 4.64
C GLU A 115 -15.04 19.20 4.47
N LEU A 116 -14.74 19.88 5.58
CA LEU A 116 -13.87 21.04 5.57
C LEU A 116 -12.40 20.61 5.40
N ILE A 117 -12.00 19.58 6.12
CA ILE A 117 -10.64 19.03 6.08
C ILE A 117 -10.29 18.48 4.68
N GLU A 118 -11.25 17.84 4.01
CA GLU A 118 -11.08 17.35 2.64
C GLU A 118 -10.68 18.49 1.68
N LYS A 119 -11.20 19.71 1.87
CA LYS A 119 -10.86 20.85 1.01
C LYS A 119 -9.44 21.35 1.20
N GLU A 120 -8.83 21.10 2.35
CA GLU A 120 -7.44 21.46 2.66
C GLU A 120 -6.45 20.36 2.24
N ALA A 121 -6.94 19.14 2.01
CA ALA A 121 -6.14 18.00 1.60
C ALA A 121 -5.83 18.04 0.10
N GLU A 122 -4.57 17.79 -0.27
CA GLU A 122 -4.11 17.60 -1.65
C GLU A 122 -4.23 16.12 -2.09
N PHE A 123 -4.92 15.31 -1.30
CA PHE A 123 -5.18 13.88 -1.54
C PHE A 123 -6.67 13.57 -1.39
N THR A 124 -7.12 12.50 -2.01
CA THR A 124 -8.54 12.15 -2.07
C THR A 124 -8.97 11.37 -0.83
N PHE A 125 -10.05 11.82 -0.18
CA PHE A 125 -10.78 11.03 0.80
C PHE A 125 -11.72 10.08 0.11
N ILE A 126 -11.74 8.82 0.51
CA ILE A 126 -12.63 7.80 -0.07
C ILE A 126 -13.43 7.07 1.01
N SER A 127 -14.67 6.73 0.66
CA SER A 127 -15.49 5.78 1.43
C SER A 127 -16.68 5.29 0.61
N SER A 128 -16.70 4.00 0.30
CA SER A 128 -17.76 3.39 -0.53
C SER A 128 -19.03 3.09 0.24
N ASN A 129 -18.96 3.02 1.57
CA ASN A 129 -20.08 2.56 2.40
C ASN A 129 -20.43 3.48 3.57
N VAL A 130 -19.81 4.65 3.66
CA VAL A 130 -20.22 5.69 4.63
C VAL A 130 -21.14 6.69 3.93
N VAL A 131 -22.33 6.87 4.46
CA VAL A 131 -23.34 7.79 3.93
C VAL A 131 -23.77 8.76 5.03
N PHE A 132 -24.35 9.90 4.63
CA PHE A 132 -25.02 10.77 5.59
C PHE A 132 -26.25 10.07 6.19
N GLU A 133 -26.49 10.23 7.49
CA GLU A 133 -27.68 9.69 8.16
C GLU A 133 -28.94 10.22 7.46
N GLY A 134 -29.92 9.34 7.26
CA GLY A 134 -31.14 9.69 6.52
C GLY A 134 -30.99 9.82 5.00
N SER A 135 -29.80 9.55 4.45
CA SER A 135 -29.50 9.63 3.02
C SER A 135 -28.80 8.37 2.52
N ASN A 136 -28.82 8.15 1.20
CA ASN A 136 -27.99 7.14 0.53
C ASN A 136 -26.80 7.78 -0.19
N LYS A 137 -26.58 9.08 -0.02
CA LYS A 137 -25.44 9.79 -0.61
C LYS A 137 -24.19 9.48 0.20
N THR A 138 -23.14 8.97 -0.45
CA THR A 138 -21.83 8.78 0.15
C THR A 138 -21.22 10.14 0.58
N VAL A 139 -20.47 10.12 1.68
CA VAL A 139 -19.86 11.33 2.23
C VAL A 139 -18.71 11.79 1.34
N PHE A 140 -17.93 10.84 0.83
CA PHE A 140 -16.77 11.04 -0.03
C PHE A 140 -16.87 10.20 -1.30
N ASP A 141 -15.87 10.29 -2.16
CA ASP A 141 -15.76 9.44 -3.34
C ASP A 141 -15.77 7.96 -2.96
N GLU A 142 -16.53 7.15 -3.69
CA GLU A 142 -16.65 5.71 -3.41
C GLU A 142 -15.32 4.98 -3.67
N TYR A 143 -14.56 5.42 -4.68
CA TYR A 143 -13.29 4.87 -5.13
C TYR A 143 -12.55 5.87 -6.01
N ILE A 144 -11.27 5.62 -6.26
CA ILE A 144 -10.47 6.32 -7.26
C ILE A 144 -9.68 5.32 -8.10
N ILE A 145 -9.42 5.63 -9.36
CA ILE A 145 -8.54 4.86 -10.22
C ILE A 145 -7.30 5.67 -10.53
N LEU A 146 -6.16 5.19 -10.08
CA LEU A 146 -4.86 5.82 -10.30
C LEU A 146 -4.09 5.07 -11.39
N ASN A 147 -3.46 5.82 -12.30
CA ASN A 147 -2.54 5.24 -13.29
C ASN A 147 -1.11 5.31 -12.76
N ARG A 148 -0.42 4.17 -12.74
CA ARG A 148 1.00 4.12 -12.38
C ARG A 148 1.73 3.17 -13.33
N ASN A 149 2.69 3.73 -14.08
CA ASN A 149 3.48 2.97 -15.07
C ASN A 149 2.62 2.18 -16.09
N GLY A 150 1.45 2.76 -16.47
CA GLY A 150 0.51 2.14 -17.39
C GLY A 150 -0.46 1.15 -16.76
N PHE A 151 -0.40 0.89 -15.45
CA PHE A 151 -1.38 0.07 -14.71
C PHE A 151 -2.44 0.96 -14.07
N ARG A 152 -3.70 0.58 -14.26
CA ARG A 152 -4.86 1.23 -13.64
C ARG A 152 -5.19 0.51 -12.34
N VAL A 153 -4.91 1.16 -11.22
CA VAL A 153 -5.12 0.61 -9.87
C VAL A 153 -6.34 1.29 -9.27
N ALA A 154 -7.40 0.55 -9.05
CA ALA A 154 -8.58 1.04 -8.34
C ALA A 154 -8.37 0.90 -6.83
N ILE A 155 -8.59 2.01 -6.11
CA ILE A 155 -8.52 2.08 -4.66
C ILE A 155 -9.93 2.29 -4.14
N ILE A 156 -10.40 1.36 -3.31
CA ILE A 156 -11.77 1.30 -2.77
C ILE A 156 -11.69 1.47 -1.26
N GLY A 157 -12.46 2.39 -0.69
CA GLY A 157 -12.52 2.61 0.76
C GLY A 157 -13.71 1.87 1.37
N LEU A 158 -13.48 1.01 2.36
CA LEU A 158 -14.54 0.32 3.09
C LEU A 158 -14.31 0.42 4.60
N THR A 159 -15.38 0.66 5.36
CA THR A 159 -15.30 0.84 6.81
C THR A 159 -16.37 -0.02 7.49
N SER A 160 -15.95 -0.73 8.53
CA SER A 160 -16.82 -1.47 9.45
C SER A 160 -16.76 -0.78 10.81
N ALA A 161 -17.83 -0.12 11.19
CA ALA A 161 -17.94 0.56 12.47
C ALA A 161 -19.33 0.31 13.08
N PRO A 162 -19.43 -0.05 14.37
CA PRO A 162 -20.71 -0.16 15.04
C PRO A 162 -21.36 1.23 15.21
N LYS A 163 -22.68 1.32 15.01
CA LYS A 163 -23.42 2.60 15.05
C LYS A 163 -23.14 3.45 16.31
N LYS A 164 -22.95 2.82 17.45
CA LYS A 164 -22.63 3.48 18.73
C LYS A 164 -21.30 4.25 18.77
N LEU A 165 -20.40 4.01 17.80
CA LEU A 165 -19.11 4.69 17.68
C LEU A 165 -19.14 5.81 16.65
N LEU A 166 -20.24 6.03 15.96
CA LEU A 166 -20.40 7.08 14.97
C LEU A 166 -21.12 8.27 15.61
N ASN A 167 -20.75 9.49 15.17
CA ASN A 167 -21.61 10.62 15.44
C ASN A 167 -22.93 10.49 14.65
N ASP A 168 -23.97 11.23 15.04
CA ASP A 168 -25.31 11.12 14.45
C ASP A 168 -25.38 11.58 12.97
N LYS A 169 -24.29 12.15 12.44
CA LYS A 169 -24.19 12.62 11.06
C LYS A 169 -24.04 11.50 10.05
N TYR A 170 -23.46 10.36 10.46
CA TYR A 170 -23.04 9.30 9.55
C TYR A 170 -23.68 7.94 9.83
N LYS A 171 -23.89 7.21 8.75
CA LYS A 171 -24.30 5.81 8.76
C LYS A 171 -23.33 4.96 7.91
N VAL A 172 -23.00 3.79 8.41
CA VAL A 172 -22.19 2.81 7.70
C VAL A 172 -23.09 1.72 7.13
N LEU A 173 -23.02 1.53 5.82
CA LEU A 173 -23.74 0.47 5.10
C LEU A 173 -22.98 -0.84 5.16
N ASP A 174 -23.64 -1.95 4.74
CA ASP A 174 -23.00 -3.26 4.69
C ASP A 174 -21.76 -3.25 3.78
N VAL A 175 -20.65 -3.75 4.31
CA VAL A 175 -19.34 -3.73 3.68
C VAL A 175 -19.30 -4.60 2.42
N ALA A 176 -19.86 -5.82 2.49
CA ALA A 176 -19.82 -6.77 1.38
C ALA A 176 -20.72 -6.33 0.22
N ILE A 177 -21.93 -5.85 0.54
CA ILE A 177 -22.87 -5.33 -0.46
C ILE A 177 -22.28 -4.10 -1.16
N SER A 178 -21.72 -3.16 -0.39
CA SER A 178 -21.12 -1.95 -0.96
C SER A 178 -19.86 -2.27 -1.77
N GLY A 179 -18.99 -3.14 -1.27
CA GLY A 179 -17.81 -3.59 -2.00
C GLY A 179 -18.15 -4.26 -3.33
N LYS A 180 -19.16 -5.16 -3.33
CA LYS A 180 -19.62 -5.83 -4.56
C LYS A 180 -20.16 -4.83 -5.58
N LYS A 181 -20.99 -3.87 -5.13
CA LYS A 181 -21.52 -2.80 -5.99
C LYS A 181 -20.40 -2.02 -6.68
N ILE A 182 -19.32 -1.68 -5.94
CA ILE A 182 -18.19 -0.94 -6.52
C ILE A 182 -17.39 -1.80 -7.49
N LEU A 183 -17.11 -3.06 -7.16
CA LEU A 183 -16.42 -3.97 -8.07
C LEU A 183 -17.17 -4.14 -9.39
N ASP A 184 -18.48 -4.29 -9.34
CA ASP A 184 -19.32 -4.35 -10.55
C ASP A 184 -19.23 -3.05 -11.37
N LYS A 185 -19.21 -1.88 -10.69
CA LYS A 185 -19.10 -0.54 -11.32
C LYS A 185 -17.75 -0.33 -12.00
N ILE A 186 -16.64 -0.81 -11.41
CA ILE A 186 -15.29 -0.61 -11.95
C ILE A 186 -14.82 -1.73 -12.87
N LYS A 187 -15.65 -2.73 -13.11
CA LYS A 187 -15.32 -3.88 -13.96
C LYS A 187 -14.84 -3.44 -15.35
N GLY A 188 -13.62 -3.85 -15.70
CA GLY A 188 -12.95 -3.45 -16.95
C GLY A 188 -12.37 -2.03 -16.97
N LEU A 189 -12.58 -1.21 -15.91
CA LEU A 189 -11.99 0.11 -15.80
C LEU A 189 -10.61 0.07 -15.13
N SER A 190 -10.32 -0.95 -14.33
CA SER A 190 -9.05 -1.13 -13.61
C SER A 190 -8.38 -2.46 -13.93
N ASP A 191 -7.08 -2.53 -13.69
CA ASP A 191 -6.25 -3.72 -13.89
C ASP A 191 -6.02 -4.43 -12.56
N TYR A 192 -5.98 -3.67 -11.44
CA TYR A 192 -5.82 -4.16 -10.07
C TYR A 192 -6.82 -3.47 -9.15
N GLN A 193 -7.33 -4.22 -8.16
CA GLN A 193 -8.30 -3.76 -7.17
C GLN A 193 -7.70 -3.84 -5.77
N VAL A 194 -7.66 -2.70 -5.09
CA VAL A 194 -7.14 -2.53 -3.73
C VAL A 194 -8.25 -2.04 -2.82
N ILE A 195 -8.51 -2.76 -1.76
CA ILE A 195 -9.40 -2.31 -0.69
C ILE A 195 -8.56 -1.77 0.47
N LEU A 196 -8.82 -0.52 0.85
CA LEU A 196 -8.42 0.04 2.12
C LEU A 196 -9.57 -0.20 3.10
N PHE A 197 -9.37 -1.10 4.06
CA PHE A 197 -10.42 -1.55 4.96
C PHE A 197 -10.18 -1.14 6.40
N CYS A 198 -11.06 -0.31 6.93
CA CYS A 198 -11.08 -0.04 8.37
C CYS A 198 -12.03 -1.02 9.07
N GLY A 199 -11.47 -1.97 9.82
CA GLY A 199 -12.23 -2.99 10.54
C GLY A 199 -11.32 -4.07 11.11
N SER A 200 -11.91 -5.15 11.63
CA SER A 200 -11.11 -6.26 12.17
C SER A 200 -10.48 -7.11 11.06
N TYR A 201 -9.31 -7.70 11.35
CA TYR A 201 -8.68 -8.67 10.44
C TYR A 201 -9.57 -9.88 10.15
N ARG A 202 -10.41 -10.27 11.13
CA ARG A 202 -11.40 -11.34 10.95
C ARG A 202 -12.44 -10.97 9.90
N ASP A 203 -12.92 -9.73 9.91
CA ASP A 203 -13.91 -9.28 8.94
C ASP A 203 -13.27 -9.06 7.56
N ALA A 204 -12.02 -8.62 7.49
CA ALA A 204 -11.26 -8.57 6.25
C ALA A 204 -11.16 -9.95 5.56
N ASN A 205 -10.92 -11.03 6.32
CA ASN A 205 -10.91 -12.39 5.76
C ASN A 205 -12.31 -12.87 5.29
N LYS A 206 -13.40 -12.40 5.92
CA LYS A 206 -14.76 -12.67 5.40
C LYS A 206 -15.01 -11.93 4.09
N ILE A 207 -14.61 -10.66 4.01
CA ILE A 207 -14.70 -9.84 2.80
C ILE A 207 -13.89 -10.51 1.68
N GLN A 208 -12.69 -10.97 1.94
CA GLN A 208 -11.85 -11.69 1.00
C GLN A 208 -12.58 -12.86 0.33
N SER A 209 -13.34 -13.64 1.11
CA SER A 209 -14.10 -14.78 0.59
C SER A 209 -15.37 -14.41 -0.18
N GLN A 210 -15.83 -13.16 -0.08
CA GLN A 210 -17.04 -12.65 -0.73
C GLN A 210 -16.74 -11.78 -1.95
N LEU A 211 -15.51 -11.23 -2.04
CA LEU A 211 -15.07 -10.30 -3.07
C LEU A 211 -13.80 -10.87 -3.75
N ASP A 212 -13.97 -11.91 -4.55
CA ASP A 212 -12.91 -12.69 -5.20
C ASP A 212 -12.14 -11.94 -6.31
N GLU A 213 -12.71 -10.84 -6.80
CA GLU A 213 -12.09 -9.97 -7.83
C GLU A 213 -11.02 -9.01 -7.24
N VAL A 214 -10.83 -8.97 -5.90
CA VAL A 214 -9.89 -8.07 -5.22
C VAL A 214 -8.48 -8.66 -5.16
N ASP A 215 -7.47 -7.84 -5.45
CA ASP A 215 -6.06 -8.26 -5.39
C ASP A 215 -5.45 -8.03 -4.00
N PHE A 216 -5.77 -6.89 -3.36
CA PHE A 216 -5.18 -6.48 -2.07
C PHE A 216 -6.22 -5.93 -1.11
N ILE A 217 -6.11 -6.31 0.16
CA ILE A 217 -6.89 -5.74 1.27
C ILE A 217 -5.93 -5.30 2.36
N PHE A 218 -5.84 -3.99 2.60
CA PHE A 218 -5.04 -3.42 3.67
C PHE A 218 -5.94 -3.01 4.84
N VAL A 219 -5.64 -3.53 6.03
CA VAL A 219 -6.54 -3.48 7.19
C VAL A 219 -6.01 -2.51 8.23
N SER A 220 -6.73 -1.41 8.44
CA SER A 220 -6.69 -0.58 9.64
C SER A 220 -7.81 -1.01 10.60
N GLY A 221 -7.82 -0.54 11.84
CA GLY A 221 -8.80 -0.98 12.83
C GLY A 221 -8.43 -2.27 13.58
N ASP A 222 -7.49 -3.06 13.07
CA ASP A 222 -6.76 -4.08 13.81
C ASP A 222 -5.39 -3.52 14.18
N THR A 223 -5.08 -3.48 15.47
CA THR A 223 -3.85 -2.86 16.02
C THR A 223 -2.66 -3.81 16.07
N SER A 224 -2.85 -5.07 15.70
CA SER A 224 -1.77 -6.06 15.68
C SER A 224 -0.73 -5.70 14.62
N PRO A 225 0.56 -5.97 14.87
CA PRO A 225 1.60 -5.71 13.89
C PRO A 225 1.35 -6.41 12.55
N PRO A 226 1.85 -5.83 11.43
CA PRO A 226 1.82 -6.48 10.13
C PRO A 226 2.51 -7.85 10.17
N ARG A 227 2.08 -8.77 9.31
CA ARG A 227 2.68 -10.11 9.20
C ARG A 227 3.64 -10.18 8.03
N LYS A 228 4.81 -10.75 8.24
CA LYS A 228 5.82 -10.95 7.18
C LYS A 228 5.46 -12.06 6.18
N ASN A 229 4.69 -13.04 6.62
CA ASN A 229 4.34 -14.20 5.79
C ASN A 229 2.86 -14.10 5.37
N HIS A 230 2.64 -13.90 4.09
CA HIS A 230 1.32 -13.88 3.49
C HIS A 230 1.04 -15.24 2.87
N ARG A 231 0.01 -15.93 3.36
CA ARG A 231 -0.57 -17.03 2.58
C ARG A 231 -1.70 -16.45 1.76
N LYS A 232 -1.57 -16.52 0.45
CA LYS A 232 -2.68 -16.23 -0.46
C LYS A 232 -3.73 -17.34 -0.24
N THR A 233 -4.82 -17.00 0.43
CA THR A 233 -6.02 -17.82 0.47
C THR A 233 -7.07 -17.11 -0.36
N ALA A 234 -7.71 -17.79 -1.29
CA ALA A 234 -8.86 -17.29 -2.06
C ALA A 234 -8.64 -15.94 -2.83
N GLY A 235 -7.54 -15.76 -3.52
CA GLY A 235 -7.42 -14.66 -4.51
C GLY A 235 -6.70 -13.39 -4.04
N SER A 236 -7.01 -12.81 -2.89
CA SER A 236 -6.44 -11.53 -2.42
C SER A 236 -5.29 -11.71 -1.44
N PHE A 237 -4.46 -10.66 -1.29
CA PHE A 237 -3.50 -10.53 -0.18
C PHE A 237 -4.12 -9.66 0.91
N VAL A 238 -4.24 -10.17 2.13
CA VAL A 238 -4.77 -9.41 3.27
C VAL A 238 -3.64 -9.06 4.23
N GLN A 239 -3.42 -7.77 4.47
CA GLN A 239 -2.34 -7.28 5.31
C GLN A 239 -2.83 -6.21 6.31
N ARG A 240 -2.40 -6.34 7.58
CA ARG A 240 -2.60 -5.29 8.61
C ARG A 240 -1.59 -4.17 8.42
N VAL A 241 -1.99 -2.96 8.79
CA VAL A 241 -1.09 -1.79 8.77
C VAL A 241 -0.43 -1.50 10.13
N GLY A 242 -0.81 -2.23 11.18
CA GLY A 242 -0.32 -2.01 12.56
C GLY A 242 -1.05 -0.88 13.28
N ASP A 243 -0.43 -0.30 14.30
CA ASP A 243 -1.04 0.73 15.16
C ASP A 243 -0.14 1.97 15.30
N LEU A 244 -0.76 3.11 15.66
CA LEU A 244 -0.12 4.41 15.93
C LEU A 244 0.86 4.84 14.81
N GLY A 245 0.56 4.48 13.57
CA GLY A 245 1.41 4.83 12.42
C GLY A 245 2.85 4.30 12.50
N GLN A 246 3.09 3.21 13.25
CA GLN A 246 4.44 2.67 13.52
C GLN A 246 5.04 1.85 12.38
N PHE A 247 4.27 1.58 11.34
CA PHE A 247 4.71 0.75 10.22
C PHE A 247 4.38 1.39 8.87
N ILE A 248 5.21 1.09 7.89
CA ILE A 248 4.92 1.27 6.47
C ILE A 248 4.97 -0.11 5.81
N ILE A 249 4.00 -0.38 4.96
CA ILE A 249 4.00 -1.56 4.11
C ILE A 249 4.25 -1.09 2.69
N ALA A 250 5.32 -1.56 2.08
CA ALA A 250 5.56 -1.39 0.66
C ALA A 250 5.15 -2.68 -0.07
N ALA A 251 4.32 -2.56 -1.09
CA ALA A 251 3.89 -3.65 -1.96
C ALA A 251 4.42 -3.39 -3.37
N ASN A 252 5.57 -3.97 -3.67
CA ASN A 252 6.18 -3.86 -5.01
C ASN A 252 5.64 -4.97 -5.90
N THR A 253 4.86 -4.60 -6.90
CA THR A 253 4.16 -5.50 -7.80
C THR A 253 4.81 -5.49 -9.17
N THR A 254 5.25 -6.65 -9.66
CA THR A 254 5.87 -6.82 -10.97
C THR A 254 4.99 -7.73 -11.83
N ILE A 255 4.71 -7.29 -13.04
CA ILE A 255 3.84 -7.94 -14.00
C ILE A 255 4.63 -8.27 -15.25
N SER A 256 4.63 -9.55 -15.64
CA SER A 256 5.27 -10.03 -16.86
C SER A 256 4.26 -10.61 -17.85
N HIS A 257 3.14 -11.15 -17.36
CA HIS A 257 2.12 -11.76 -18.21
C HIS A 257 0.70 -11.34 -17.78
N LYS A 258 -0.12 -11.03 -18.75
CA LYS A 258 -1.46 -10.47 -18.58
C LYS A 258 -2.41 -11.33 -17.71
N ASP A 259 -2.37 -12.64 -17.90
CA ASP A 259 -3.38 -13.56 -17.36
C ASP A 259 -2.84 -14.45 -16.22
N SER A 260 -1.63 -14.15 -15.73
CA SER A 260 -1.05 -14.89 -14.61
C SER A 260 -1.45 -14.28 -13.27
N SER A 261 -1.76 -15.12 -12.30
CA SER A 261 -2.05 -14.67 -10.93
C SER A 261 -0.82 -14.08 -10.25
N LEU A 262 -1.04 -13.09 -9.40
CA LEU A 262 -0.01 -12.55 -8.51
C LEU A 262 0.44 -13.61 -7.48
N ILE A 263 1.74 -13.68 -7.26
CA ILE A 263 2.37 -14.59 -6.28
C ILE A 263 3.23 -13.76 -5.34
N ASP A 264 3.02 -13.93 -4.03
CA ASP A 264 3.90 -13.33 -3.01
C ASP A 264 5.26 -14.04 -3.02
N ILE A 265 6.30 -13.26 -3.26
CA ILE A 265 7.70 -13.73 -3.27
C ILE A 265 8.50 -13.22 -2.07
N SER A 266 7.88 -12.53 -1.11
CA SER A 266 8.57 -11.91 0.03
C SER A 266 9.42 -12.92 0.81
N ALA A 267 8.85 -14.09 1.11
CA ALA A 267 9.58 -15.15 1.81
C ALA A 267 10.77 -15.72 1.02
N LEU A 268 10.65 -15.80 -0.33
CA LEU A 268 11.75 -16.24 -1.19
C LEU A 268 12.88 -15.20 -1.23
N ILE A 269 12.53 -13.91 -1.28
CA ILE A 269 13.50 -12.80 -1.25
C ILE A 269 14.23 -12.77 0.10
N GLU A 270 13.50 -12.89 1.22
CA GLU A 270 14.11 -12.96 2.55
C GLU A 270 15.04 -14.18 2.66
N ARG A 271 14.60 -15.36 2.17
CA ARG A 271 15.41 -16.57 2.16
C ARG A 271 16.68 -16.40 1.34
N ARG A 272 16.57 -15.84 0.14
CA ARG A 272 17.73 -15.54 -0.72
C ARG A 272 18.73 -14.64 0.01
N ARG A 273 18.26 -13.52 0.56
CA ARG A 273 19.13 -12.58 1.30
C ARG A 273 19.84 -13.27 2.48
N PHE A 274 19.11 -14.06 3.24
CA PHE A 274 19.68 -14.81 4.36
C PHE A 274 20.81 -15.77 3.92
N ILE A 275 20.60 -16.49 2.81
CA ILE A 275 21.62 -17.41 2.26
C ILE A 275 22.81 -16.63 1.73
N ASP A 276 22.60 -15.53 0.99
CA ASP A 276 23.66 -14.65 0.48
C ASP A 276 24.52 -14.10 1.62
N GLU A 277 23.91 -13.60 2.69
CA GLU A 277 24.62 -13.10 3.86
C GLU A 277 25.48 -14.20 4.53
N LYS A 278 24.91 -15.39 4.71
CA LYS A 278 25.62 -16.55 5.27
C LYS A 278 26.77 -17.00 4.39
N LEU A 279 26.57 -17.05 3.10
CA LEU A 279 27.59 -17.41 2.11
C LEU A 279 28.73 -16.38 2.11
N HIS A 280 28.38 -15.09 2.10
CA HIS A 280 29.37 -14.02 2.17
C HIS A 280 30.22 -14.10 3.45
N LEU A 281 29.59 -14.32 4.60
CA LEU A 281 30.31 -14.50 5.87
C LEU A 281 31.22 -15.73 5.86
N ALA A 282 30.79 -16.82 5.22
CA ALA A 282 31.56 -18.06 5.15
C ALA A 282 32.74 -17.96 4.18
N THR A 283 32.63 -17.12 3.10
CA THR A 283 33.65 -17.04 2.05
C THR A 283 34.56 -15.80 2.14
N SER A 284 34.17 -14.77 2.95
CA SER A 284 34.90 -13.51 3.02
C SER A 284 36.27 -13.64 3.72
N GLY A 285 37.32 -13.90 2.95
CA GLY A 285 38.75 -13.73 3.36
C GLY A 285 39.29 -14.71 4.41
N LYS A 286 38.57 -15.78 4.75
CA LYS A 286 38.98 -16.78 5.73
C LYS A 286 39.41 -18.07 5.04
N SER A 287 40.56 -18.64 5.47
CA SER A 287 40.91 -20.00 5.06
C SER A 287 39.94 -21.04 5.63
N ASN A 288 39.89 -22.21 5.02
CA ASN A 288 39.05 -23.32 5.55
C ASN A 288 39.42 -23.67 7.00
N GLU A 289 40.70 -23.57 7.37
CA GLU A 289 41.19 -23.80 8.73
C GLU A 289 40.65 -22.73 9.71
N GLN A 290 40.64 -21.46 9.29
CA GLN A 290 40.08 -20.37 10.11
C GLN A 290 38.57 -20.50 10.29
N ILE A 291 37.86 -21.02 9.29
CA ILE A 291 36.44 -21.31 9.36
C ILE A 291 36.19 -22.50 10.30
N GLN A 292 37.02 -23.56 10.23
CA GLN A 292 36.95 -24.71 11.10
C GLN A 292 37.17 -24.34 12.58
N GLN A 293 38.17 -23.48 12.86
CA GLN A 293 38.41 -22.96 14.21
C GLN A 293 37.25 -22.15 14.78
N LEU A 294 36.48 -21.44 13.94
CA LEU A 294 35.34 -20.66 14.36
C LEU A 294 34.09 -21.50 14.63
N TYR A 295 33.90 -22.59 13.90
CA TYR A 295 32.65 -23.37 13.90
C TYR A 295 32.78 -24.80 14.46
N GLY A 296 34.01 -25.22 14.86
CA GLY A 296 34.31 -26.53 15.46
C GLY A 296 34.81 -27.57 14.45
N GLU A 297 35.43 -28.65 14.97
CA GLU A 297 36.06 -29.70 14.17
C GLU A 297 35.10 -30.50 13.28
N ASP A 298 33.85 -30.63 13.71
CA ASP A 298 32.78 -31.31 12.94
C ASP A 298 32.19 -30.44 11.81
N TYR A 299 32.68 -29.22 11.63
CA TYR A 299 32.24 -28.34 10.56
C TYR A 299 33.00 -28.62 9.27
N ASP A 300 32.30 -29.14 8.25
CA ASP A 300 32.83 -29.28 6.89
C ASP A 300 32.47 -28.04 6.05
N PRO A 301 33.37 -27.03 5.96
CA PRO A 301 33.11 -25.80 5.25
C PRO A 301 32.76 -26.00 3.77
N PRO A 302 33.49 -26.84 2.99
CA PRO A 302 33.16 -27.09 1.60
C PRO A 302 31.77 -27.67 1.41
N GLN A 303 31.35 -28.63 2.20
CA GLN A 303 30.02 -29.23 2.10
C GLN A 303 28.91 -28.25 2.41
N LYS A 304 29.08 -27.43 3.45
CA LYS A 304 28.06 -26.41 3.83
C LYS A 304 28.00 -25.27 2.83
N ILE A 305 29.12 -24.81 2.29
CA ILE A 305 29.17 -23.78 1.22
C ILE A 305 28.46 -24.32 -0.03
N ASN A 306 28.78 -25.52 -0.50
CA ASN A 306 28.13 -26.15 -1.65
C ASN A 306 26.62 -26.33 -1.42
N HIS A 307 26.19 -26.67 -0.20
CA HIS A 307 24.77 -26.76 0.14
C HIS A 307 24.07 -25.38 0.06
N MET A 308 24.69 -24.32 0.61
CA MET A 308 24.15 -22.96 0.54
C MET A 308 24.08 -22.44 -0.89
N GLU A 309 25.12 -22.69 -1.71
CA GLU A 309 25.13 -22.34 -3.13
C GLU A 309 24.02 -23.05 -3.91
N SER A 310 23.84 -24.34 -3.66
CA SER A 310 22.77 -25.13 -4.27
C SER A 310 21.39 -24.59 -3.86
N GLU A 311 21.20 -24.25 -2.59
CA GLU A 311 19.96 -23.67 -2.09
C GLU A 311 19.70 -22.28 -2.69
N LEU A 312 20.75 -21.45 -2.81
CA LEU A 312 20.68 -20.14 -3.47
C LEU A 312 20.25 -20.27 -4.92
N ASN A 313 20.88 -21.18 -5.67
CA ASN A 313 20.54 -21.44 -7.06
C ASN A 313 19.10 -21.93 -7.23
N ASN A 314 18.62 -22.81 -6.35
CA ASN A 314 17.23 -23.27 -6.34
C ASN A 314 16.25 -22.14 -6.04
N THR A 315 16.59 -21.25 -5.09
CA THR A 315 15.76 -20.09 -4.74
C THR A 315 15.69 -19.11 -5.90
N ASN A 316 16.83 -18.79 -6.53
CA ASN A 316 16.90 -17.93 -7.72
C ASN A 316 16.07 -18.52 -8.89
N LYS A 317 16.15 -19.83 -9.14
CA LYS A 317 15.32 -20.50 -10.16
C LYS A 317 13.84 -20.34 -9.88
N LYS A 318 13.40 -20.50 -8.61
CA LYS A 318 12.01 -20.30 -8.21
C LYS A 318 11.55 -18.86 -8.43
N LEU A 319 12.40 -17.85 -8.17
CA LEU A 319 12.10 -16.45 -8.43
C LEU A 319 11.96 -16.17 -9.92
N MET A 320 12.89 -16.66 -10.75
CA MET A 320 12.89 -16.44 -12.20
C MET A 320 11.70 -17.08 -12.92
N THR A 321 11.10 -18.13 -12.39
CA THR A 321 9.95 -18.82 -12.98
C THR A 321 8.61 -18.18 -12.68
N ARG A 322 8.57 -17.10 -11.87
CA ARG A 322 7.32 -16.40 -11.51
C ARG A 322 7.00 -15.31 -12.52
N ALA A 323 5.79 -15.33 -13.03
CA ALA A 323 5.36 -14.39 -14.07
C ALA A 323 4.90 -13.04 -13.45
N ASN A 324 3.97 -13.11 -12.49
CA ASN A 324 3.46 -11.93 -11.80
C ASN A 324 3.72 -12.08 -10.32
N THR A 325 4.37 -11.09 -9.73
CA THR A 325 4.82 -11.18 -8.34
C THR A 325 4.45 -9.95 -7.55
N VAL A 326 4.26 -10.13 -6.25
CA VAL A 326 4.28 -9.06 -5.27
C VAL A 326 5.33 -9.36 -4.21
N GLN A 327 6.13 -8.37 -3.87
CA GLN A 327 7.04 -8.38 -2.74
C GLN A 327 6.53 -7.39 -1.70
N PHE A 328 6.19 -7.88 -0.51
CA PHE A 328 5.87 -7.02 0.62
C PHE A 328 7.13 -6.74 1.44
N GLU A 329 7.37 -5.47 1.69
CA GLU A 329 8.36 -5.01 2.65
C GLU A 329 7.65 -4.29 3.79
N ILE A 330 7.98 -4.67 5.03
CA ILE A 330 7.39 -4.10 6.23
C ILE A 330 8.49 -3.36 6.98
N THR A 331 8.41 -2.03 6.97
CA THR A 331 9.35 -1.17 7.68
C THR A 331 8.72 -0.72 8.99
N GLN A 332 9.33 -1.10 10.12
CA GLN A 332 9.00 -0.53 11.42
C GLN A 332 9.75 0.80 11.59
N LEU A 333 9.04 1.87 11.88
CA LEU A 333 9.60 3.21 12.06
C LEU A 333 10.31 3.33 13.42
N ALA A 334 11.51 2.73 13.51
CA ALA A 334 12.36 2.73 14.70
C ALA A 334 13.25 3.97 14.78
N SER A 335 13.91 4.19 15.93
CA SER A 335 14.75 5.37 16.18
C SER A 335 16.00 5.49 15.28
N ILE A 336 16.38 4.40 14.63
CA ILE A 336 17.50 4.40 13.65
C ILE A 336 17.12 5.16 12.36
N ILE A 337 15.84 5.32 12.06
CA ILE A 337 15.35 6.05 10.88
C ILE A 337 15.36 7.53 11.24
N PRO A 338 16.12 8.37 10.49
CA PRO A 338 16.16 9.80 10.76
C PRO A 338 14.79 10.45 10.48
N ASP A 339 14.51 11.52 11.19
CA ASP A 339 13.32 12.33 10.97
C ASP A 339 13.54 13.25 9.74
N GLU A 340 12.54 13.39 8.87
CA GLU A 340 12.54 14.31 7.73
C GLU A 340 12.43 15.75 8.22
N ASN A 341 13.41 16.58 7.88
CA ASN A 341 13.53 17.95 8.40
C ASN A 341 12.35 18.85 8.08
N GLU A 342 11.82 18.78 6.86
CA GLU A 342 10.70 19.61 6.44
C GLU A 342 9.42 19.26 7.22
N ILE A 343 9.21 18.00 7.54
CA ILE A 343 8.07 17.57 8.37
C ILE A 343 8.25 18.01 9.83
N ILE A 344 9.47 17.93 10.36
CA ILE A 344 9.76 18.45 11.72
C ILE A 344 9.51 19.95 11.80
N GLN A 345 9.83 20.71 10.76
CA GLN A 345 9.55 22.15 10.72
C GLN A 345 8.05 22.43 10.78
N ILE A 346 7.22 21.71 10.00
CA ILE A 346 5.76 21.84 10.04
C ILE A 346 5.25 21.57 11.45
N ILE A 347 5.67 20.48 12.10
CA ILE A 347 5.21 20.10 13.44
C ILE A 347 5.65 21.14 14.49
N ASN A 348 6.85 21.67 14.39
CA ASN A 348 7.37 22.65 15.35
C ASN A 348 6.71 24.02 15.21
N THR A 349 6.40 24.46 14.00
CA THR A 349 5.67 25.71 13.76
C THR A 349 4.31 25.67 14.43
N ALA A 350 3.54 24.60 14.21
CA ALA A 350 2.24 24.42 14.85
C ALA A 350 2.31 24.41 16.40
N ASN A 351 3.34 23.78 16.98
CA ASN A 351 3.54 23.76 18.44
C ASN A 351 3.88 25.15 19.01
N ASN A 352 4.44 26.06 18.22
CA ASN A 352 4.76 27.42 18.66
C ASN A 352 3.53 28.35 18.57
N ASP A 353 2.64 28.11 17.63
CA ASP A 353 1.39 28.88 17.47
C ASP A 353 0.35 28.53 18.56
N LEU A 354 0.53 27.41 19.25
CA LEU A 354 -0.33 27.01 20.39
C LEU A 354 0.15 27.50 21.78
N LYS A 355 1.30 28.19 21.85
CA LYS A 355 1.84 28.80 23.07
C LYS A 355 1.55 30.29 23.15
#